data_4724373916a187199735350f91980d48
#
_entry.id   4724373916a187199735350f91980d48
#
_cell.length_a   1.000
_cell.length_b   1.000
_cell.length_c   1.000
_cell.angle_alpha   90.00
_cell.angle_beta   90.00
_cell.angle_gamma   90.00
#
_symmetry.space_group_name_H-M   'P 1'
#
loop_
_entity.id
_entity.type
_entity.pdbx_description
1 polymer ?
#
loop_
_entity_poly.entity_id
_entity_poly.type
_entity_poly.pdbx_seq_one_letter_code
_entity_poly.pdbx_strand_id
1 'polypeptide(L)'
;GFDASKVTLLKIYKATVDKEGLWNNITALPFNSDSYQTAHPALSPDEKTLYFVSDMPGTHGQSDIFRVKLNDDGSFGNTENLGDDINTPGRETFPFISDDNELYFASDGQPGIGGLDIFITRLPKDGSLNFKEVLNVGEEANSIKDDFAFIINVKTKKGFLSSNRDGGQGSDDIYKFVETRPIWCEQILHGVVTDEDTKAVLANAKLQLFDNNFNKIKETT
;
A
#
# COMPACT_ATOMS: atom_id res chain seq x y z
N GLY A 1 -3.11 24.82 -8.17
CA GLY A 1 -2.32 25.71 -9.03
C GLY A 1 -2.54 25.43 -10.51
N PHE A 2 -1.93 26.26 -11.37
CA PHE A 2 -1.92 26.03 -12.82
C PHE A 2 -0.45 26.11 -13.25
N ASP A 3 -0.07 25.25 -14.17
CA ASP A 3 1.22 25.37 -14.86
C ASP A 3 1.17 26.49 -15.95
N ALA A 4 2.30 26.67 -16.67
CA ALA A 4 2.39 27.65 -17.75
C ALA A 4 1.42 27.36 -18.93
N SER A 5 0.93 26.12 -19.07
CA SER A 5 -0.07 25.69 -20.06
C SER A 5 -1.52 25.82 -19.57
N LYS A 6 -1.73 26.31 -18.34
CA LYS A 6 -3.02 26.41 -17.63
C LYS A 6 -3.62 25.05 -17.22
N VAL A 7 -2.82 24.01 -17.15
CA VAL A 7 -3.23 22.73 -16.57
C VAL A 7 -3.30 22.86 -15.04
N THR A 8 -4.37 22.37 -14.45
CA THR A 8 -4.50 22.33 -12.98
C THR A 8 -3.59 21.26 -12.41
N LEU A 9 -2.61 21.67 -11.59
CA LEU A 9 -1.73 20.74 -10.87
C LEU A 9 -2.29 20.44 -9.48
N LEU A 10 -2.32 19.16 -9.14
CA LEU A 10 -2.73 18.70 -7.81
C LEU A 10 -1.64 19.01 -6.80
N LYS A 11 -2.04 19.44 -5.61
CA LYS A 11 -1.15 19.74 -4.47
C LYS A 11 -1.76 19.25 -3.18
N ILE A 12 -0.92 18.76 -2.28
CA ILE A 12 -1.35 18.30 -0.95
C ILE A 12 -1.22 19.45 0.06
N TYR A 13 -2.24 19.61 0.87
CA TYR A 13 -2.28 20.58 1.96
C TYR A 13 -2.57 19.86 3.27
N LYS A 14 -2.02 20.36 4.37
CA LYS A 14 -2.45 19.99 5.71
C LYS A 14 -3.24 21.12 6.36
N ALA A 15 -4.19 20.74 7.18
CA ALA A 15 -5.00 21.67 7.97
C ALA A 15 -5.27 21.09 9.36
N THR A 16 -5.65 21.93 10.30
CA THR A 16 -6.22 21.53 11.57
C THR A 16 -7.74 21.65 11.51
N VAL A 17 -8.45 20.77 12.20
CA VAL A 17 -9.91 20.83 12.32
C VAL A 17 -10.24 21.31 13.74
N ASP A 18 -11.05 22.35 13.86
CA ASP A 18 -11.52 22.85 15.16
C ASP A 18 -12.70 22.04 15.72
N LYS A 19 -13.23 22.48 16.87
CA LYS A 19 -14.34 21.80 17.55
C LYS A 19 -15.66 21.86 16.77
N GLU A 20 -15.81 22.86 15.91
CA GLU A 20 -16.94 23.08 15.03
C GLU A 20 -16.82 22.29 13.71
N GLY A 21 -15.69 21.60 13.48
CA GLY A 21 -15.42 20.85 12.25
C GLY A 21 -14.90 21.72 11.10
N LEU A 22 -14.48 22.96 11.36
CA LEU A 22 -13.95 23.87 10.36
C LEU A 22 -12.44 23.66 10.16
N TRP A 23 -12.01 23.76 8.91
CA TRP A 23 -10.61 23.61 8.51
C TRP A 23 -9.85 24.92 8.72
N ASN A 24 -8.83 24.87 9.59
CA ASN A 24 -7.97 25.99 9.97
C ASN A 24 -6.50 25.70 9.68
N ASN A 25 -5.67 26.75 9.65
CA ASN A 25 -4.22 26.65 9.47
C ASN A 25 -3.82 25.83 8.24
N ILE A 26 -4.52 26.07 7.12
CA ILE A 26 -4.26 25.38 5.87
C ILE A 26 -2.88 25.74 5.33
N THR A 27 -1.98 24.78 5.20
CA THR A 27 -0.61 24.98 4.72
C THR A 27 -0.28 23.98 3.62
N ALA A 28 0.36 24.45 2.55
CA ALA A 28 0.87 23.58 1.50
C ALA A 28 2.04 22.73 2.03
N LEU A 29 2.11 21.46 1.61
CA LEU A 29 3.25 20.63 1.97
C LEU A 29 4.51 21.08 1.22
N PRO A 30 5.72 20.98 1.82
CA PRO A 30 6.95 21.58 1.29
C PRO A 30 7.44 20.96 -0.01
N PHE A 31 6.99 19.75 -0.35
CA PHE A 31 7.34 19.04 -1.57
C PHE A 31 6.32 19.23 -2.71
N ASN A 32 5.33 20.11 -2.57
CA ASN A 32 4.51 20.57 -3.70
C ASN A 32 5.32 21.44 -4.65
N SER A 33 4.93 21.45 -5.93
CA SER A 33 5.57 22.26 -6.97
C SER A 33 4.55 22.89 -7.91
N ASP A 34 4.99 23.88 -8.67
CA ASP A 34 4.25 24.41 -9.84
C ASP A 34 4.66 23.72 -11.15
N SER A 35 5.55 22.69 -11.06
CA SER A 35 6.08 21.98 -12.23
C SER A 35 5.64 20.50 -12.29
N TYR A 36 5.10 19.97 -11.21
CA TYR A 36 4.63 18.59 -11.11
C TYR A 36 3.46 18.47 -10.12
N GLN A 37 2.79 17.35 -10.13
CA GLN A 37 1.66 17.07 -9.27
C GLN A 37 2.07 16.29 -8.01
N THR A 38 1.37 16.54 -6.91
CA THR A 38 1.36 15.71 -5.72
C THR A 38 -0.08 15.43 -5.31
N ALA A 39 -0.42 14.15 -5.09
CA ALA A 39 -1.80 13.73 -4.90
C ALA A 39 -1.92 12.51 -3.97
N HIS A 40 -3.11 12.11 -3.65
CA HIS A 40 -3.50 10.87 -2.98
C HIS A 40 -2.69 10.59 -1.71
N PRO A 41 -2.73 11.48 -0.69
CA PRO A 41 -1.99 11.28 0.56
C PRO A 41 -2.56 10.14 1.39
N ALA A 42 -1.69 9.31 1.97
CA ALA A 42 -2.03 8.26 2.92
C ALA A 42 -1.01 8.23 4.07
N LEU A 43 -1.49 8.29 5.30
CA LEU A 43 -0.63 8.21 6.49
C LEU A 43 -0.44 6.75 6.93
N SER A 44 0.75 6.43 7.43
CA SER A 44 0.95 5.19 8.19
C SER A 44 0.10 5.20 9.46
N PRO A 45 -0.24 4.02 10.04
CA PRO A 45 -1.05 3.95 11.26
C PRO A 45 -0.45 4.66 12.48
N ASP A 46 0.88 4.80 12.53
CA ASP A 46 1.60 5.54 13.57
C ASP A 46 1.74 7.04 13.28
N GLU A 47 1.17 7.51 12.14
CA GLU A 47 1.20 8.89 11.65
C GLU A 47 2.61 9.47 11.44
N LYS A 48 3.64 8.61 11.34
CA LYS A 48 5.05 9.04 11.17
C LYS A 48 5.57 9.01 9.75
N THR A 49 4.81 8.44 8.82
CA THR A 49 5.17 8.39 7.39
C THR A 49 3.95 8.75 6.56
N LEU A 50 4.14 9.72 5.66
CA LEU A 50 3.15 10.06 4.65
C LEU A 50 3.56 9.42 3.32
N TYR A 51 2.67 8.62 2.75
CA TYR A 51 2.76 8.11 1.38
C TYR A 51 1.93 9.02 0.48
N PHE A 52 2.39 9.24 -0.74
CA PHE A 52 1.68 10.09 -1.69
C PHE A 52 2.11 9.76 -3.12
N VAL A 53 1.35 10.24 -4.09
CA VAL A 53 1.60 10.04 -5.52
C VAL A 53 2.17 11.32 -6.13
N SER A 54 3.14 11.18 -7.03
CA SER A 54 3.70 12.32 -7.75
C SER A 54 4.30 11.91 -9.10
N ASP A 55 4.36 12.85 -10.02
CA ASP A 55 5.15 12.83 -11.27
C ASP A 55 6.40 13.71 -11.15
N MET A 56 6.91 13.93 -9.91
CA MET A 56 8.11 14.72 -9.62
C MET A 56 9.37 14.10 -10.24
N PRO A 57 10.46 14.88 -10.39
CA PRO A 57 11.74 14.34 -10.85
C PRO A 57 12.19 13.13 -10.03
N GLY A 58 12.57 12.04 -10.70
CA GLY A 58 12.91 10.75 -10.11
C GLY A 58 11.79 9.73 -10.19
N THR A 59 10.67 10.06 -10.83
CA THR A 59 9.59 9.13 -11.19
C THR A 59 10.05 8.18 -12.30
N HIS A 60 9.69 6.88 -12.20
CA HIS A 60 10.01 5.84 -13.18
C HIS A 60 9.01 5.81 -14.33
N GLY A 61 7.75 6.13 -14.04
CA GLY A 61 6.63 6.06 -14.95
C GLY A 61 5.91 7.37 -15.18
N GLN A 62 4.60 7.29 -15.27
CA GLN A 62 3.71 8.44 -15.41
C GLN A 62 3.42 9.09 -14.05
N SER A 63 3.26 8.26 -13.02
CA SER A 63 3.17 8.68 -11.62
C SER A 63 3.61 7.55 -10.71
N ASP A 64 4.37 7.90 -9.68
CA ASP A 64 4.94 6.96 -8.72
C ASP A 64 4.44 7.22 -7.31
N ILE A 65 4.49 6.20 -6.47
CA ILE A 65 4.29 6.33 -5.03
C ILE A 65 5.61 6.71 -4.39
N PHE A 66 5.57 7.78 -3.62
CA PHE A 66 6.65 8.28 -2.77
C PHE A 66 6.26 8.18 -1.32
N ARG A 67 7.24 8.25 -0.43
CA ARG A 67 7.04 8.44 1.00
C ARG A 67 7.88 9.59 1.55
N VAL A 68 7.45 10.14 2.67
CA VAL A 68 8.20 11.14 3.43
C VAL A 68 7.96 10.94 4.92
N LYS A 69 9.01 11.03 5.74
CA LYS A 69 8.89 10.97 7.20
C LYS A 69 8.33 12.27 7.75
N LEU A 70 7.44 12.16 8.74
CA LEU A 70 7.00 13.26 9.59
C LEU A 70 7.85 13.25 10.86
N ASN A 71 8.52 14.36 11.14
CA ASN A 71 9.30 14.54 12.36
C ASN A 71 8.39 14.97 13.52
N ASP A 72 8.83 14.75 14.76
CA ASP A 72 8.05 15.10 15.95
C ASP A 72 7.76 16.61 16.09
N ASP A 73 8.55 17.46 15.44
CA ASP A 73 8.34 18.91 15.34
C ASP A 73 7.32 19.32 14.26
N GLY A 74 6.77 18.34 13.53
CA GLY A 74 5.81 18.57 12.44
C GLY A 74 6.44 18.93 11.10
N SER A 75 7.76 18.93 10.99
CA SER A 75 8.49 19.08 9.73
C SER A 75 8.52 17.78 8.94
N PHE A 76 8.90 17.86 7.67
CA PHE A 76 9.01 16.70 6.78
C PHE A 76 10.48 16.43 6.46
N GLY A 77 10.83 15.15 6.37
CA GLY A 77 12.11 14.69 5.86
C GLY A 77 12.22 14.83 4.33
N ASN A 78 13.19 14.15 3.75
CA ASN A 78 13.31 14.04 2.30
C ASN A 78 12.28 13.07 1.76
N THR A 79 11.77 13.34 0.56
CA THR A 79 10.90 12.43 -0.18
C THR A 79 11.74 11.28 -0.75
N GLU A 80 11.20 10.06 -0.67
CA GLU A 80 11.82 8.83 -1.18
C GLU A 80 10.85 8.14 -2.13
N ASN A 81 11.28 7.84 -3.37
CA ASN A 81 10.54 6.97 -4.29
C ASN A 81 10.53 5.54 -3.73
N LEU A 82 9.41 4.82 -3.82
CA LEU A 82 9.33 3.46 -3.29
C LEU A 82 10.11 2.41 -4.10
N GLY A 83 10.62 2.78 -5.27
CA GLY A 83 11.46 1.92 -6.12
C GLY A 83 10.68 0.95 -7.00
N ASP A 84 11.44 0.19 -7.82
CA ASP A 84 10.95 -0.62 -8.94
C ASP A 84 10.09 -1.82 -8.52
N ASP A 85 10.14 -2.24 -7.25
CA ASP A 85 9.25 -3.29 -6.74
C ASP A 85 7.78 -2.83 -6.73
N ILE A 86 7.56 -1.53 -6.53
CA ILE A 86 6.24 -0.91 -6.45
C ILE A 86 5.92 -0.12 -7.72
N ASN A 87 6.83 0.78 -8.08
CA ASN A 87 6.63 1.74 -9.17
C ASN A 87 7.07 1.15 -10.50
N THR A 88 6.25 1.36 -11.52
CA THR A 88 6.42 0.82 -12.87
C THR A 88 6.51 1.94 -13.91
N PRO A 89 6.74 1.65 -15.20
CA PRO A 89 6.58 2.65 -16.25
C PRO A 89 5.14 3.17 -16.44
N GLY A 90 4.14 2.56 -15.80
CA GLY A 90 2.75 2.96 -15.79
C GLY A 90 2.43 4.03 -14.75
N ARG A 91 1.23 3.96 -14.21
CA ARG A 91 0.77 4.82 -13.12
C ARG A 91 0.58 3.99 -11.86
N GLU A 92 1.21 4.41 -10.78
CA GLU A 92 0.89 3.95 -9.44
C GLU A 92 0.13 5.07 -8.72
N THR A 93 -0.99 4.73 -8.09
CA THR A 93 -1.92 5.73 -7.56
C THR A 93 -2.74 5.22 -6.37
N PHE A 94 -3.41 6.12 -5.65
CA PHE A 94 -4.29 5.81 -4.53
C PHE A 94 -3.69 4.88 -3.46
N PRO A 95 -2.50 5.19 -2.90
CA PRO A 95 -1.95 4.39 -1.81
C PRO A 95 -2.85 4.45 -0.58
N PHE A 96 -2.95 3.33 0.13
CA PHE A 96 -3.60 3.21 1.43
C PHE A 96 -2.78 2.28 2.32
N ILE A 97 -2.55 2.67 3.57
CA ILE A 97 -1.83 1.84 4.55
C ILE A 97 -2.82 1.31 5.58
N SER A 98 -2.92 -0.02 5.67
CA SER A 98 -3.78 -0.67 6.65
C SER A 98 -3.17 -0.67 8.06
N ASP A 99 -4.00 -0.91 9.09
CA ASP A 99 -3.53 -1.07 10.49
C ASP A 99 -2.55 -2.26 10.65
N ASP A 100 -2.53 -3.20 9.70
CA ASP A 100 -1.58 -4.33 9.68
C ASP A 100 -0.27 -3.99 8.92
N ASN A 101 -0.03 -2.71 8.60
CA ASN A 101 1.12 -2.23 7.84
C ASN A 101 1.24 -2.86 6.45
N GLU A 102 0.12 -2.95 5.76
CA GLU A 102 0.05 -3.35 4.36
C GLU A 102 -0.22 -2.11 3.51
N LEU A 103 0.53 -1.96 2.42
CA LEU A 103 0.31 -0.95 1.40
C LEU A 103 -0.61 -1.53 0.32
N TYR A 104 -1.77 -0.94 0.16
CA TYR A 104 -2.64 -1.13 -1.00
C TYR A 104 -2.45 0.04 -1.96
N PHE A 105 -2.47 -0.22 -3.25
CA PHE A 105 -2.35 0.81 -4.28
C PHE A 105 -2.98 0.33 -5.59
N ALA A 106 -3.29 1.24 -6.49
CA ALA A 106 -3.74 0.90 -7.83
C ALA A 106 -2.61 1.14 -8.84
N SER A 107 -2.47 0.24 -9.81
CA SER A 107 -1.48 0.34 -10.89
C SER A 107 -2.03 -0.15 -12.22
N ASP A 108 -1.62 0.51 -13.32
CA ASP A 108 -1.83 0.03 -14.70
C ASP A 108 -0.54 -0.48 -15.34
N GLY A 109 0.57 -0.49 -14.61
CA GLY A 109 1.85 -1.00 -15.06
C GLY A 109 2.22 -2.37 -14.48
N GLN A 110 1.66 -2.76 -13.32
CA GLN A 110 1.80 -4.10 -12.76
C GLN A 110 0.95 -5.11 -13.55
N PRO A 111 1.33 -6.41 -13.61
CA PRO A 111 0.52 -7.44 -14.26
C PRO A 111 -0.86 -7.56 -13.63
N GLY A 112 -1.89 -7.10 -14.32
CA GLY A 112 -3.26 -6.97 -13.85
C GLY A 112 -4.30 -7.65 -14.74
N ILE A 113 -5.57 -7.36 -14.47
CA ILE A 113 -6.75 -7.91 -15.16
C ILE A 113 -7.34 -6.86 -16.10
N GLY A 114 -7.27 -5.59 -15.71
CA GLY A 114 -7.96 -4.49 -16.37
C GLY A 114 -7.07 -3.30 -16.70
N GLY A 115 -7.60 -2.11 -16.42
CA GLY A 115 -6.87 -0.85 -16.48
C GLY A 115 -6.06 -0.65 -15.20
N LEU A 116 -6.52 0.22 -14.29
CA LEU A 116 -6.01 0.26 -12.93
C LEU A 116 -6.50 -0.95 -12.17
N ASP A 117 -5.60 -1.74 -11.64
CA ASP A 117 -5.89 -2.84 -10.73
C ASP A 117 -5.34 -2.54 -9.32
N ILE A 118 -6.00 -3.08 -8.29
CA ILE A 118 -5.57 -2.95 -6.90
C ILE A 118 -4.55 -4.04 -6.59
N PHE A 119 -3.43 -3.61 -5.99
CA PHE A 119 -2.34 -4.46 -5.53
C PHE A 119 -2.13 -4.27 -4.04
N ILE A 120 -1.48 -5.25 -3.42
CA ILE A 120 -1.11 -5.24 -2.00
C ILE A 120 0.34 -5.67 -1.82
N THR A 121 1.04 -5.05 -0.88
CA THR A 121 2.33 -5.51 -0.38
C THR A 121 2.46 -5.24 1.12
N ARG A 122 3.35 -5.97 1.80
CA ARG A 122 3.70 -5.70 3.19
C ARG A 122 4.81 -4.67 3.28
N LEU A 123 4.64 -3.66 4.10
CA LEU A 123 5.69 -2.70 4.39
C LEU A 123 6.85 -3.40 5.11
N PRO A 124 8.11 -3.19 4.68
CA PRO A 124 9.27 -3.76 5.35
C PRO A 124 9.37 -3.27 6.80
N LYS A 125 9.49 -4.21 7.76
CA LYS A 125 9.54 -3.91 9.21
C LYS A 125 10.77 -3.10 9.63
N ASP A 126 11.85 -3.18 8.86
CA ASP A 126 13.09 -2.42 9.07
C ASP A 126 13.04 -1.02 8.46
N GLY A 127 11.92 -0.65 7.85
CA GLY A 127 11.74 0.64 7.18
C GLY A 127 12.52 0.80 5.87
N SER A 128 13.10 -0.27 5.34
CA SER A 128 13.77 -0.28 4.03
C SER A 128 12.76 -0.09 2.88
N LEU A 129 13.25 -0.06 1.65
CA LEU A 129 12.45 -0.08 0.42
C LEU A 129 12.49 -1.46 -0.28
N ASN A 130 12.87 -2.50 0.45
CA ASN A 130 12.95 -3.86 -0.09
C ASN A 130 11.61 -4.58 0.09
N PHE A 131 10.69 -4.35 -0.84
CA PHE A 131 9.40 -5.01 -0.89
C PHE A 131 9.58 -6.41 -1.49
N LYS A 132 9.16 -7.43 -0.76
CA LYS A 132 9.44 -8.82 -1.14
C LYS A 132 8.43 -9.40 -2.13
N GLU A 133 7.21 -8.94 -2.07
CA GLU A 133 6.10 -9.51 -2.81
C GLU A 133 5.02 -8.45 -3.01
N VAL A 134 4.60 -8.29 -4.25
CA VAL A 134 3.46 -7.46 -4.66
C VAL A 134 2.42 -8.40 -5.26
N LEU A 135 1.22 -8.44 -4.70
CA LEU A 135 0.15 -9.33 -5.14
C LEU A 135 -1.01 -8.51 -5.71
N ASN A 136 -1.59 -8.97 -6.82
CA ASN A 136 -2.90 -8.53 -7.27
C ASN A 136 -3.96 -9.05 -6.29
N VAL A 137 -4.90 -8.22 -5.85
CA VAL A 137 -5.94 -8.62 -4.88
C VAL A 137 -6.97 -9.59 -5.45
N GLY A 138 -6.97 -9.81 -6.77
CA GLY A 138 -7.77 -10.82 -7.44
C GLY A 138 -9.06 -10.29 -8.07
N GLU A 139 -9.70 -11.16 -8.86
CA GLU A 139 -10.86 -10.85 -9.69
C GLU A 139 -12.15 -10.54 -8.91
N GLU A 140 -12.20 -10.86 -7.62
CA GLU A 140 -13.33 -10.47 -6.78
C GLU A 140 -13.34 -8.97 -6.47
N ALA A 141 -12.16 -8.34 -6.45
CA ALA A 141 -12.00 -6.89 -6.26
C ALA A 141 -11.67 -6.17 -7.56
N ASN A 142 -10.78 -6.71 -8.37
CA ASN A 142 -10.39 -6.15 -9.66
C ASN A 142 -11.30 -6.64 -10.79
N SER A 143 -11.51 -5.79 -11.79
CA SER A 143 -12.31 -6.05 -12.98
C SER A 143 -11.50 -5.77 -14.25
N ILE A 144 -12.11 -5.91 -15.43
CA ILE A 144 -11.48 -5.54 -16.71
C ILE A 144 -11.43 -4.01 -16.95
N LYS A 145 -11.88 -3.22 -15.97
CA LYS A 145 -11.92 -1.76 -15.99
C LYS A 145 -10.90 -1.19 -15.02
N ASP A 146 -11.07 0.08 -14.62
CA ASP A 146 -10.26 0.69 -13.57
C ASP A 146 -10.85 0.39 -12.19
N ASP A 147 -10.01 -0.14 -11.30
CA ASP A 147 -10.33 -0.40 -9.90
C ASP A 147 -9.28 0.30 -9.02
N PHE A 148 -9.71 1.17 -8.10
CA PHE A 148 -8.81 2.05 -7.37
C PHE A 148 -9.37 2.51 -6.03
N ALA A 149 -8.59 3.32 -5.29
CA ALA A 149 -8.98 3.92 -4.02
C ALA A 149 -9.50 2.90 -2.99
N PHE A 150 -8.83 1.73 -2.91
CA PHE A 150 -9.16 0.67 -1.96
C PHE A 150 -8.84 1.09 -0.54
N ILE A 151 -9.79 0.89 0.37
CA ILE A 151 -9.60 1.06 1.81
C ILE A 151 -10.26 -0.09 2.56
N ILE A 152 -9.66 -0.53 3.65
CA ILE A 152 -10.19 -1.62 4.48
C ILE A 152 -9.99 -1.32 5.97
N ASN A 153 -10.99 -1.66 6.77
CA ASN A 153 -10.82 -1.79 8.21
C ASN A 153 -10.50 -3.26 8.53
N VAL A 154 -9.25 -3.54 8.89
CA VAL A 154 -8.74 -4.90 9.11
C VAL A 154 -9.44 -5.65 10.25
N LYS A 155 -10.01 -4.94 11.23
CA LYS A 155 -10.72 -5.54 12.37
C LYS A 155 -12.12 -6.02 11.98
N THR A 156 -12.84 -5.22 11.18
CA THR A 156 -14.21 -5.54 10.75
C THR A 156 -14.25 -6.28 9.41
N LYS A 157 -13.12 -6.34 8.71
CA LYS A 157 -12.99 -6.93 7.38
C LYS A 157 -13.89 -6.26 6.33
N LYS A 158 -14.29 -5.02 6.56
CA LYS A 158 -15.15 -4.24 5.66
C LYS A 158 -14.34 -3.12 5.02
N GLY A 159 -14.63 -2.87 3.77
CA GLY A 159 -13.94 -1.83 3.01
C GLY A 159 -14.77 -1.28 1.86
N PHE A 160 -14.13 -0.36 1.14
CA PHE A 160 -14.66 0.27 -0.05
C PHE A 160 -13.57 0.33 -1.11
N LEU A 161 -13.98 0.31 -2.36
CA LEU A 161 -13.15 0.60 -3.53
C LEU A 161 -13.95 1.43 -4.53
N SER A 162 -13.27 2.14 -5.39
CA SER A 162 -13.88 2.83 -6.53
C SER A 162 -13.63 2.04 -7.81
N SER A 163 -14.60 2.03 -8.71
CA SER A 163 -14.48 1.34 -9.99
C SER A 163 -15.40 1.94 -11.04
N ASN A 164 -14.96 1.92 -12.30
CA ASN A 164 -15.77 2.24 -13.47
C ASN A 164 -16.28 0.97 -14.19
N ARG A 165 -16.42 -0.15 -13.45
CA ARG A 165 -16.94 -1.41 -13.97
C ARG A 165 -18.37 -1.29 -14.48
N ASP A 166 -18.74 -2.14 -15.43
CA ASP A 166 -20.08 -2.16 -15.99
C ASP A 166 -21.15 -2.45 -14.92
N GLY A 167 -22.31 -1.80 -15.04
CA GLY A 167 -23.45 -1.97 -14.12
C GLY A 167 -23.51 -0.96 -12.99
N GLY A 168 -22.59 -0.01 -12.93
CA GLY A 168 -22.65 1.17 -12.06
C GLY A 168 -23.68 2.21 -12.48
N GLN A 169 -23.77 3.32 -11.76
CA GLN A 169 -24.67 4.44 -12.05
C GLN A 169 -23.93 5.66 -12.61
N GLY A 170 -22.65 5.84 -12.24
CA GLY A 170 -21.79 6.93 -12.67
C GLY A 170 -20.70 6.48 -13.63
N SER A 171 -19.72 7.38 -13.85
CA SER A 171 -18.45 7.03 -14.50
C SER A 171 -17.62 6.17 -13.58
N ASP A 172 -17.53 6.58 -12.31
CA ASP A 172 -16.89 5.88 -11.23
C ASP A 172 -17.89 5.73 -10.09
N ASP A 173 -18.02 4.54 -9.54
CA ASP A 173 -18.90 4.23 -8.42
C ASP A 173 -18.11 3.68 -7.23
N ILE A 174 -18.65 3.85 -6.02
CA ILE A 174 -18.07 3.31 -4.79
C ILE A 174 -18.73 1.99 -4.46
N TYR A 175 -17.93 0.94 -4.38
CA TYR A 175 -18.36 -0.41 -4.04
C TYR A 175 -17.94 -0.76 -2.61
N LYS A 176 -18.89 -1.30 -1.85
CA LYS A 176 -18.61 -1.85 -0.52
C LYS A 176 -18.30 -3.33 -0.62
N PHE A 177 -17.29 -3.78 0.09
CA PHE A 177 -16.95 -5.19 0.17
C PHE A 177 -16.76 -5.68 1.61
N VAL A 178 -16.69 -7.00 1.75
CA VAL A 178 -16.28 -7.69 2.98
C VAL A 178 -15.21 -8.70 2.60
N GLU A 179 -14.03 -8.62 3.21
CA GLU A 179 -12.98 -9.62 3.05
C GLU A 179 -13.43 -10.92 3.73
N THR A 180 -13.57 -11.97 2.96
CA THR A 180 -14.01 -13.30 3.43
C THR A 180 -12.83 -14.25 3.66
N ARG A 181 -11.68 -13.96 3.08
CA ARG A 181 -10.41 -14.69 3.24
C ARG A 181 -9.24 -13.73 3.13
N PRO A 182 -8.16 -13.93 3.89
CA PRO A 182 -6.97 -13.09 3.75
C PRO A 182 -6.30 -13.34 2.40
N ILE A 183 -5.71 -12.28 1.82
CA ILE A 183 -4.92 -12.36 0.58
C ILE A 183 -3.63 -13.14 0.84
N TRP A 184 -3.02 -12.93 2.00
CA TRP A 184 -1.82 -13.64 2.42
C TRP A 184 -2.17 -15.02 2.98
N CYS A 185 -1.68 -16.06 2.34
CA CYS A 185 -1.82 -17.42 2.84
C CYS A 185 -0.67 -17.73 3.81
N GLU A 186 -0.86 -17.42 5.10
CA GLU A 186 0.07 -17.82 6.15
C GLU A 186 -0.39 -19.12 6.79
N GLN A 187 0.45 -20.14 6.75
CA GLN A 187 0.24 -21.37 7.51
C GLN A 187 1.14 -21.37 8.73
N ILE A 188 0.53 -21.54 9.91
CA ILE A 188 1.26 -21.66 11.16
C ILE A 188 1.34 -23.15 11.52
N LEU A 189 2.55 -23.68 11.56
CA LEU A 189 2.80 -25.03 12.04
C LEU A 189 3.16 -24.99 13.52
N HIS A 190 2.39 -25.71 14.33
CA HIS A 190 2.64 -25.89 15.76
C HIS A 190 2.95 -27.35 16.04
N GLY A 191 3.88 -27.60 16.94
CA GLY A 191 4.20 -28.95 17.34
C GLY A 191 5.25 -28.97 18.45
N VAL A 192 5.41 -30.17 19.03
CA VAL A 192 6.48 -30.49 19.96
C VAL A 192 7.34 -31.55 19.31
N VAL A 193 8.65 -31.34 19.28
CA VAL A 193 9.58 -32.33 18.78
C VAL A 193 9.93 -33.26 19.92
N THR A 194 9.73 -34.55 19.70
CA THR A 194 10.00 -35.59 20.67
C THR A 194 10.93 -36.64 20.08
N ASP A 195 11.71 -37.26 20.93
CA ASP A 195 12.49 -38.48 20.61
C ASP A 195 11.52 -39.62 20.22
N GLU A 196 11.84 -40.35 19.15
CA GLU A 196 10.96 -41.38 18.61
C GLU A 196 10.75 -42.55 19.56
N ASP A 197 11.80 -42.95 20.27
CA ASP A 197 11.77 -44.12 21.14
C ASP A 197 11.27 -43.77 22.54
N THR A 198 11.83 -42.75 23.14
CA THR A 198 11.57 -42.40 24.54
C THR A 198 10.37 -41.50 24.74
N LYS A 199 9.89 -40.85 23.64
CA LYS A 199 8.85 -39.81 23.65
C LYS A 199 9.20 -38.57 24.48
N ALA A 200 10.45 -38.45 24.90
CA ALA A 200 10.92 -37.27 25.63
C ALA A 200 10.95 -36.03 24.71
N VAL A 201 10.60 -34.88 25.26
CA VAL A 201 10.68 -33.60 24.53
C VAL A 201 12.13 -33.24 24.28
N LEU A 202 12.48 -32.96 23.04
CA LEU A 202 13.80 -32.54 22.61
C LEU A 202 13.91 -31.02 22.65
N ALA A 203 14.59 -30.50 23.65
CA ALA A 203 14.91 -29.08 23.75
C ALA A 203 15.97 -28.69 22.69
N ASN A 204 15.82 -27.49 22.13
CA ASN A 204 16.72 -26.94 21.11
C ASN A 204 16.82 -27.78 19.82
N ALA A 205 15.76 -28.51 19.48
CA ALA A 205 15.70 -29.23 18.23
C ALA A 205 15.64 -28.23 17.06
N LYS A 206 16.51 -28.43 16.07
CA LYS A 206 16.57 -27.61 14.88
C LYS A 206 15.52 -28.10 13.86
N LEU A 207 14.59 -27.23 13.51
CA LEU A 207 13.55 -27.49 12.53
C LEU A 207 13.85 -26.73 11.22
N GLN A 208 13.73 -27.41 10.10
CA GLN A 208 13.90 -26.81 8.79
C GLN A 208 12.68 -27.13 7.91
N LEU A 209 12.13 -26.11 7.28
CA LEU A 209 11.07 -26.22 6.29
C LEU A 209 11.68 -26.11 4.89
N PHE A 210 11.30 -27.00 4.00
CA PHE A 210 11.71 -27.03 2.60
C PHE A 210 10.48 -26.96 1.68
N ASP A 211 10.67 -26.42 0.48
CA ASP A 211 9.70 -26.52 -0.61
C ASP A 211 9.76 -27.90 -1.29
N ASN A 212 8.89 -28.10 -2.30
CA ASN A 212 8.83 -29.36 -3.06
C ASN A 212 10.09 -29.63 -3.90
N ASN A 213 10.96 -28.64 -4.07
CA ASN A 213 12.23 -28.74 -4.79
C ASN A 213 13.43 -28.86 -3.83
N PHE A 214 13.18 -29.07 -2.53
CA PHE A 214 14.17 -29.15 -1.46
C PHE A 214 14.98 -27.86 -1.25
N ASN A 215 14.45 -26.69 -1.64
CA ASN A 215 15.01 -25.41 -1.23
C ASN A 215 14.55 -25.08 0.17
N LYS A 216 15.49 -24.68 1.04
CA LYS A 216 15.16 -24.32 2.42
C LYS A 216 14.37 -23.01 2.46
N ILE A 217 13.14 -23.07 2.96
CA ILE A 217 12.24 -21.91 3.13
C ILE A 217 12.49 -21.22 4.46
N LYS A 218 12.57 -22.01 5.56
CA LYS A 218 12.67 -21.47 6.93
C LYS A 218 13.42 -22.43 7.85
N GLU A 219 14.01 -21.86 8.89
CA GLU A 219 14.68 -22.60 9.96
C GLU A 219 14.33 -21.98 11.31
N THR A 220 14.14 -22.81 12.34
CA THR A 220 13.91 -22.40 13.74
C THR A 220 14.48 -23.44 14.69
N THR A 221 14.68 -23.06 15.93
CA THR A 221 15.09 -23.94 17.06
C THR A 221 14.10 -23.80 18.21
#